data_eec17b65da4252f299c3140ec46ade46
#
_entry.id   eec17b65da4252f299c3140ec46ade46
#
_cell.length_a   1.000
_cell.length_b   1.000
_cell.length_c   1.000
_cell.angle_alpha   90.00
_cell.angle_beta   90.00
_cell.angle_gamma   90.00
#
_symmetry.space_group_name_H-M   'P 1'
#
loop_
_entity.id
_entity.type
_entity.pdbx_description
1 polymer ?
#
loop_
_entity_poly.entity_id
_entity_poly.type
_entity_poly.pdbx_seq_one_letter_code
_entity_poly.pdbx_strand_id
1 'polypeptide(L)'
;MKLIKKVILLWALLFAAPAIAAPSNFLVSTDWLEKNLNNPKLKIIEVSVDTGVYERGHIQGAVNFKWHTDLVDPVKRDIASKENFEKLLQQAGINNDSTIIIYGDSNNWFAAWGAWVFDIYGVKNVKLLDGGRKKWEAEKRPLTPLATQVAAGNIKVSDANNALRARLIDVVAVANKKSDTALVDIRSNDEFTGKIFAPAGVQELAIRAGHIPGAVNVPWGQAVAEDGTFKSAEELRKVYAAVGIDGKKPIITYCRIGERSSHTWFALSKILGYNVRNYDGSWTEYGNSVGNPVINTAGTVWGGK
;
A
#
# COMPACT_ATOMS: atom_id res chain seq x y z
N MET A 1 -5.55 26.17 73.72
CA MET A 1 -6.18 25.12 72.90
C MET A 1 -6.11 25.57 71.41
N LYS A 2 -5.17 25.02 70.66
CA LYS A 2 -5.02 25.31 69.20
C LYS A 2 -5.59 24.11 68.43
N LEU A 3 -6.65 24.33 67.64
CA LEU A 3 -7.24 23.34 66.76
C LEU A 3 -6.36 23.26 65.49
N ILE A 4 -5.78 22.11 65.23
CA ILE A 4 -5.09 21.79 63.99
C ILE A 4 -6.11 21.20 63.01
N LYS A 5 -6.45 21.99 61.97
CA LYS A 5 -7.23 21.47 60.83
C LYS A 5 -6.35 20.64 59.89
N LYS A 6 -6.58 19.34 59.87
CA LYS A 6 -5.98 18.44 58.86
C LYS A 6 -6.70 18.67 57.53
N VAL A 7 -5.96 19.19 56.53
CA VAL A 7 -6.38 19.22 55.11
C VAL A 7 -5.99 17.89 54.49
N ILE A 8 -7.01 17.09 54.13
CA ILE A 8 -6.81 15.86 53.37
C ILE A 8 -6.81 16.28 51.88
N LEU A 9 -5.66 16.20 51.22
CA LEU A 9 -5.55 16.42 49.77
C LEU A 9 -5.93 15.11 49.07
N LEU A 10 -7.10 15.07 48.45
CA LEU A 10 -7.52 13.94 47.59
C LEU A 10 -6.86 14.10 46.25
N TRP A 11 -5.89 13.22 45.95
CA TRP A 11 -5.32 13.09 44.62
C TRP A 11 -6.29 12.28 43.77
N ALA A 12 -7.02 12.93 42.86
CA ALA A 12 -7.79 12.27 41.80
C ALA A 12 -6.82 11.81 40.71
N LEU A 13 -6.51 10.52 40.66
CA LEU A 13 -5.86 9.87 39.53
C LEU A 13 -6.84 9.88 38.33
N LEU A 14 -6.66 10.82 37.43
CA LEU A 14 -7.29 10.80 36.12
C LEU A 14 -6.68 9.66 35.30
N PHE A 15 -7.35 8.52 35.27
CA PHE A 15 -7.08 7.50 34.25
C PHE A 15 -7.54 8.05 32.91
N ALA A 16 -6.61 8.51 32.09
CA ALA A 16 -6.88 8.77 30.69
C ALA A 16 -7.17 7.41 30.02
N ALA A 17 -8.43 7.16 29.70
CA ALA A 17 -8.80 6.04 28.85
C ALA A 17 -8.05 6.17 27.52
N PRO A 18 -7.49 5.08 26.97
CA PRO A 18 -6.83 5.12 25.67
C PRO A 18 -7.88 5.59 24.65
N ALA A 19 -7.61 6.70 23.97
CA ALA A 19 -8.42 7.14 22.85
C ALA A 19 -8.36 6.05 21.78
N ILE A 20 -9.46 5.32 21.61
CA ILE A 20 -9.64 4.42 20.47
C ILE A 20 -9.59 5.32 19.24
N ALA A 21 -8.51 5.23 18.47
CA ALA A 21 -8.40 5.96 17.22
C ALA A 21 -9.60 5.60 16.35
N ALA A 22 -10.31 6.61 15.84
CA ALA A 22 -11.42 6.38 14.92
C ALA A 22 -10.93 5.51 13.74
N PRO A 23 -11.69 4.49 13.31
CA PRO A 23 -11.29 3.65 12.19
C PRO A 23 -11.03 4.54 10.98
N SER A 24 -9.93 4.27 10.26
CA SER A 24 -9.56 5.05 9.09
C SER A 24 -10.70 4.98 8.07
N ASN A 25 -11.10 6.10 7.50
CA ASN A 25 -12.15 6.13 6.46
C ASN A 25 -11.75 5.39 5.17
N PHE A 26 -10.53 4.83 5.12
CA PHE A 26 -9.93 4.18 3.95
C PHE A 26 -9.89 2.64 4.04
N LEU A 27 -10.34 2.06 5.15
CA LEU A 27 -10.40 0.61 5.36
C LEU A 27 -11.85 0.17 5.65
N VAL A 28 -12.19 -1.04 5.23
CA VAL A 28 -13.42 -1.73 5.64
C VAL A 28 -13.08 -3.14 6.11
N SER A 29 -13.77 -3.60 7.15
CA SER A 29 -13.64 -4.99 7.60
C SER A 29 -14.38 -5.95 6.68
N THR A 30 -14.03 -7.23 6.77
CA THR A 30 -14.75 -8.33 6.09
C THR A 30 -16.22 -8.38 6.51
N ASP A 31 -16.53 -8.17 7.80
CA ASP A 31 -17.89 -8.08 8.32
C ASP A 31 -18.71 -6.95 7.71
N TRP A 32 -18.07 -5.77 7.60
CA TRP A 32 -18.74 -4.63 7.00
C TRP A 32 -19.03 -4.89 5.52
N LEU A 33 -18.07 -5.44 4.77
CA LEU A 33 -18.26 -5.72 3.36
C LEU A 33 -19.37 -6.74 3.13
N GLU A 34 -19.37 -7.85 3.88
CA GLU A 34 -20.39 -8.89 3.74
C GLU A 34 -21.81 -8.35 3.98
N LYS A 35 -21.99 -7.50 5.01
CA LYS A 35 -23.29 -6.88 5.30
C LYS A 35 -23.74 -5.86 4.25
N ASN A 36 -22.83 -5.37 3.41
CA ASN A 36 -23.10 -4.32 2.42
C ASN A 36 -23.08 -4.81 0.97
N LEU A 37 -22.90 -6.11 0.71
CA LEU A 37 -22.81 -6.67 -0.66
C LEU A 37 -23.98 -6.28 -1.57
N ASN A 38 -25.18 -6.10 -1.01
CA ASN A 38 -26.39 -5.73 -1.75
C ASN A 38 -26.56 -4.19 -1.94
N ASN A 39 -25.61 -3.37 -1.51
CA ASN A 39 -25.70 -1.93 -1.70
C ASN A 39 -25.40 -1.55 -3.16
N PRO A 40 -26.34 -0.98 -3.93
CA PRO A 40 -26.15 -0.69 -5.35
C PRO A 40 -25.05 0.34 -5.64
N LYS A 41 -24.70 1.18 -4.65
CA LYS A 41 -23.59 2.15 -4.77
C LYS A 41 -22.23 1.53 -4.47
N LEU A 42 -22.20 0.31 -3.92
CA LEU A 42 -20.96 -0.38 -3.65
C LEU A 42 -20.43 -1.02 -4.94
N LYS A 43 -19.17 -0.80 -5.22
CA LYS A 43 -18.43 -1.43 -6.32
C LYS A 43 -17.22 -2.14 -5.72
N ILE A 44 -17.08 -3.40 -6.06
CA ILE A 44 -16.01 -4.25 -5.53
C ILE A 44 -15.07 -4.57 -6.68
N ILE A 45 -13.78 -4.37 -6.46
CA ILE A 45 -12.73 -4.63 -7.44
C ILE A 45 -11.74 -5.60 -6.85
N GLU A 46 -11.49 -6.69 -7.55
CA GLU A 46 -10.40 -7.60 -7.23
C GLU A 46 -9.18 -7.28 -8.09
N VAL A 47 -8.03 -7.06 -7.44
CA VAL A 47 -6.73 -6.90 -8.09
C VAL A 47 -5.84 -8.03 -7.59
N SER A 48 -5.99 -9.18 -8.21
CA SER A 48 -5.22 -10.39 -7.92
C SER A 48 -4.31 -10.74 -9.08
N VAL A 49 -3.18 -11.39 -8.79
CA VAL A 49 -2.15 -11.73 -9.78
C VAL A 49 -1.90 -13.22 -9.91
N ASP A 50 -2.33 -14.03 -8.94
CA ASP A 50 -2.24 -15.49 -9.05
C ASP A 50 -3.19 -15.98 -10.13
N THR A 51 -2.67 -16.83 -11.03
CA THR A 51 -3.40 -17.28 -12.21
C THR A 51 -4.70 -17.99 -11.83
N GLY A 52 -5.81 -17.52 -12.37
CA GLY A 52 -7.14 -18.13 -12.23
C GLY A 52 -7.74 -17.98 -10.83
N VAL A 53 -7.19 -17.14 -9.94
CA VAL A 53 -7.72 -17.00 -8.58
C VAL A 53 -9.10 -16.38 -8.58
N TYR A 54 -9.35 -15.37 -9.40
CA TYR A 54 -10.66 -14.74 -9.55
C TYR A 54 -11.69 -15.72 -10.10
N GLU A 55 -11.34 -16.48 -11.14
CA GLU A 55 -12.23 -17.42 -11.81
C GLU A 55 -12.59 -18.62 -10.92
N ARG A 56 -11.68 -19.06 -10.03
CA ARG A 56 -11.97 -20.11 -9.04
C ARG A 56 -12.97 -19.66 -7.98
N GLY A 57 -13.05 -18.36 -7.74
CA GLY A 57 -14.04 -17.77 -6.84
C GLY A 57 -13.59 -16.39 -6.38
N HIS A 58 -14.52 -15.45 -6.36
CA HIS A 58 -14.33 -14.08 -5.93
C HIS A 58 -15.50 -13.62 -5.04
N ILE A 59 -15.37 -12.50 -4.36
CA ILE A 59 -16.45 -11.90 -3.57
C ILE A 59 -17.60 -11.54 -4.51
N GLN A 60 -18.82 -11.89 -4.14
CA GLN A 60 -20.00 -11.61 -4.95
C GLN A 60 -20.06 -10.14 -5.36
N GLY A 61 -20.23 -9.89 -6.67
CA GLY A 61 -20.28 -8.53 -7.23
C GLY A 61 -18.92 -7.92 -7.52
N ALA A 62 -17.82 -8.63 -7.26
CA ALA A 62 -16.48 -8.12 -7.62
C ALA A 62 -16.24 -8.21 -9.12
N VAL A 63 -15.56 -7.20 -9.66
CA VAL A 63 -15.04 -7.14 -11.03
C VAL A 63 -13.52 -7.30 -10.96
N ASN A 64 -12.95 -8.12 -11.84
CA ASN A 64 -11.51 -8.35 -11.91
C ASN A 64 -10.79 -7.22 -12.66
N PHE A 65 -9.77 -6.63 -12.04
CA PHE A 65 -8.82 -5.74 -12.70
C PHE A 65 -7.46 -6.42 -12.73
N LYS A 66 -7.03 -6.79 -13.93
CA LYS A 66 -5.71 -7.42 -14.13
C LYS A 66 -4.61 -6.37 -14.02
N TRP A 67 -3.76 -6.52 -13.00
CA TRP A 67 -2.69 -5.55 -12.77
C TRP A 67 -1.80 -5.36 -14.01
N HIS A 68 -1.38 -6.48 -14.65
CA HIS A 68 -0.42 -6.46 -15.76
C HIS A 68 -0.94 -5.79 -17.05
N THR A 69 -2.26 -5.75 -17.27
CA THR A 69 -2.85 -5.31 -18.55
C THR A 69 -3.87 -4.20 -18.43
N ASP A 70 -4.57 -4.12 -17.29
CA ASP A 70 -5.66 -3.16 -17.14
C ASP A 70 -5.20 -1.91 -16.36
N LEU A 71 -4.34 -2.10 -15.35
CA LEU A 71 -3.83 -1.01 -14.51
C LEU A 71 -2.45 -0.51 -14.96
N VAL A 72 -1.69 -1.33 -15.67
CA VAL A 72 -0.35 -1.03 -16.19
C VAL A 72 -0.38 -0.98 -17.72
N ASP A 73 0.30 0.00 -18.31
CA ASP A 73 0.68 -0.03 -19.72
C ASP A 73 1.76 -1.11 -19.92
N PRO A 74 1.48 -2.22 -20.62
CA PRO A 74 2.40 -3.35 -20.69
C PRO A 74 3.66 -3.07 -21.51
N VAL A 75 3.65 -2.01 -22.35
CA VAL A 75 4.78 -1.63 -23.19
C VAL A 75 5.72 -0.67 -22.45
N LYS A 76 5.15 0.37 -21.85
CA LYS A 76 5.93 1.39 -21.10
C LYS A 76 6.22 1.01 -19.66
N ARG A 77 5.53 0.01 -19.11
CA ARG A 77 5.54 -0.32 -17.69
C ARG A 77 5.18 0.91 -16.82
N ASP A 78 4.34 1.80 -17.33
CA ASP A 78 3.76 2.91 -16.59
C ASP A 78 2.33 2.57 -16.14
N ILE A 79 1.71 3.40 -15.29
CA ILE A 79 0.28 3.27 -15.00
C ILE A 79 -0.54 3.42 -16.29
N ALA A 80 -1.72 2.81 -16.34
CA ALA A 80 -2.65 2.98 -17.44
C ALA A 80 -2.90 4.47 -17.74
N SER A 81 -3.10 4.84 -19.02
CA SER A 81 -3.43 6.21 -19.37
C SER A 81 -4.77 6.63 -18.76
N LYS A 82 -5.00 7.94 -18.64
CA LYS A 82 -6.27 8.51 -18.15
C LYS A 82 -7.47 7.92 -18.88
N GLU A 83 -7.39 7.88 -20.20
CA GLU A 83 -8.47 7.42 -21.09
C GLU A 83 -8.76 5.93 -20.88
N ASN A 84 -7.72 5.10 -20.80
CA ASN A 84 -7.84 3.68 -20.56
C ASN A 84 -8.38 3.39 -19.16
N PHE A 85 -7.87 4.10 -18.15
CA PHE A 85 -8.32 3.96 -16.78
C PHE A 85 -9.78 4.40 -16.61
N GLU A 86 -10.18 5.55 -17.15
CA GLU A 86 -11.58 6.01 -17.12
C GLU A 86 -12.51 4.98 -17.77
N LYS A 87 -12.14 4.48 -18.95
CA LYS A 87 -12.91 3.45 -19.67
C LYS A 87 -13.04 2.17 -18.84
N LEU A 88 -11.95 1.72 -18.23
CA LEU A 88 -11.94 0.53 -17.33
C LEU A 88 -12.93 0.71 -16.19
N LEU A 89 -12.91 1.85 -15.51
CA LEU A 89 -13.82 2.15 -14.41
C LEU A 89 -15.28 2.21 -14.86
N GLN A 90 -15.55 2.81 -16.03
CA GLN A 90 -16.91 2.84 -16.60
C GLN A 90 -17.40 1.44 -16.93
N GLN A 91 -16.56 0.58 -17.51
CA GLN A 91 -16.89 -0.82 -17.78
C GLN A 91 -17.18 -1.64 -16.50
N ALA A 92 -16.55 -1.27 -15.40
CA ALA A 92 -16.82 -1.86 -14.07
C ALA A 92 -18.06 -1.27 -13.37
N GLY A 93 -18.85 -0.44 -14.07
CA GLY A 93 -20.10 0.12 -13.54
C GLY A 93 -19.89 1.19 -12.47
N ILE A 94 -18.74 1.86 -12.48
CA ILE A 94 -18.40 2.88 -11.46
C ILE A 94 -18.96 4.24 -11.88
N ASN A 95 -19.59 4.92 -10.93
CA ASN A 95 -20.10 6.29 -11.04
C ASN A 95 -19.34 7.20 -10.08
N ASN A 96 -19.46 8.53 -10.23
CA ASN A 96 -18.78 9.49 -9.36
C ASN A 96 -19.20 9.40 -7.87
N ASP A 97 -20.37 8.86 -7.57
CA ASP A 97 -20.92 8.68 -6.21
C ASP A 97 -20.75 7.24 -5.68
N SER A 98 -20.05 6.38 -6.41
CA SER A 98 -19.79 5.01 -5.98
C SER A 98 -18.87 4.96 -4.77
N THR A 99 -19.10 4.00 -3.87
CA THR A 99 -18.14 3.56 -2.86
C THR A 99 -17.38 2.36 -3.41
N ILE A 100 -16.07 2.46 -3.52
CA ILE A 100 -15.24 1.48 -4.20
C ILE A 100 -14.43 0.73 -3.15
N ILE A 101 -14.57 -0.60 -3.11
CA ILE A 101 -13.76 -1.47 -2.27
C ILE A 101 -12.81 -2.25 -3.15
N ILE A 102 -11.52 -2.15 -2.86
CA ILE A 102 -10.48 -2.88 -3.58
C ILE A 102 -9.91 -3.95 -2.66
N TYR A 103 -9.72 -5.15 -3.17
CA TYR A 103 -9.06 -6.25 -2.47
C TYR A 103 -8.28 -7.10 -3.47
N GLY A 104 -7.42 -7.97 -2.97
CA GLY A 104 -6.68 -8.89 -3.81
C GLY A 104 -5.99 -9.99 -3.01
N ASP A 105 -5.30 -10.85 -3.74
CA ASP A 105 -4.34 -11.83 -3.22
C ASP A 105 -3.03 -11.16 -2.77
N SER A 106 -1.97 -11.94 -2.61
CA SER A 106 -0.61 -11.43 -2.35
C SER A 106 -0.57 -10.34 -1.26
N ASN A 107 -1.28 -10.57 -0.14
CA ASN A 107 -1.37 -9.66 1.00
C ASN A 107 -1.87 -8.25 0.63
N ASN A 108 -2.77 -8.12 -0.32
CA ASN A 108 -3.31 -6.83 -0.80
C ASN A 108 -2.28 -5.89 -1.46
N TRP A 109 -1.07 -6.35 -1.82
CA TRP A 109 -0.07 -5.46 -2.41
C TRP A 109 -0.54 -4.82 -3.71
N PHE A 110 -1.09 -5.64 -4.61
CA PHE A 110 -1.60 -5.17 -5.90
C PHE A 110 -2.90 -4.38 -5.77
N ALA A 111 -3.74 -4.72 -4.78
CA ALA A 111 -4.92 -3.93 -4.42
C ALA A 111 -4.53 -2.53 -3.91
N ALA A 112 -3.50 -2.43 -3.07
CA ALA A 112 -2.97 -1.15 -2.60
C ALA A 112 -2.34 -0.33 -3.73
N TRP A 113 -1.68 -1.00 -4.70
CA TRP A 113 -1.17 -0.34 -5.91
C TRP A 113 -2.33 0.19 -6.77
N GLY A 114 -3.40 -0.59 -6.93
CA GLY A 114 -4.63 -0.13 -7.55
C GLY A 114 -5.18 1.12 -6.86
N ALA A 115 -5.35 1.08 -5.53
CA ALA A 115 -5.82 2.23 -4.75
C ALA A 115 -4.94 3.48 -4.93
N TRP A 116 -3.62 3.32 -5.08
CA TRP A 116 -2.70 4.40 -5.40
C TRP A 116 -2.96 5.01 -6.78
N VAL A 117 -3.26 4.19 -7.81
CA VAL A 117 -3.63 4.67 -9.16
C VAL A 117 -4.97 5.41 -9.11
N PHE A 118 -5.96 4.90 -8.36
CA PHE A 118 -7.22 5.60 -8.13
C PHE A 118 -7.00 6.99 -7.52
N ASP A 119 -6.10 7.11 -6.55
CA ASP A 119 -5.76 8.38 -5.91
C ASP A 119 -5.06 9.34 -6.89
N ILE A 120 -4.15 8.82 -7.74
CA ILE A 120 -3.48 9.61 -8.80
C ILE A 120 -4.51 10.25 -9.74
N TYR A 121 -5.54 9.51 -10.13
CA TYR A 121 -6.59 10.01 -11.02
C TYR A 121 -7.75 10.69 -10.29
N GLY A 122 -7.59 10.98 -8.99
CA GLY A 122 -8.53 11.76 -8.18
C GLY A 122 -9.84 11.08 -7.87
N VAL A 123 -9.94 9.75 -8.00
CA VAL A 123 -11.12 8.96 -7.66
C VAL A 123 -11.37 9.00 -6.16
N LYS A 124 -12.60 9.32 -5.76
CA LYS A 124 -12.99 9.43 -4.35
C LYS A 124 -13.64 8.16 -3.82
N ASN A 125 -13.81 8.10 -2.49
CA ASN A 125 -14.48 7.00 -1.78
C ASN A 125 -13.90 5.61 -2.07
N VAL A 126 -12.58 5.53 -2.24
CA VAL A 126 -11.83 4.29 -2.41
C VAL A 126 -11.36 3.79 -1.05
N LYS A 127 -11.61 2.51 -0.80
CA LYS A 127 -11.23 1.82 0.44
C LYS A 127 -10.59 0.47 0.11
N LEU A 128 -9.69 0.00 0.97
CA LEU A 128 -9.22 -1.38 0.93
C LEU A 128 -10.05 -2.26 1.86
N LEU A 129 -10.30 -3.50 1.43
CA LEU A 129 -10.73 -4.56 2.33
C LEU A 129 -9.55 -4.94 3.23
N ASP A 130 -9.67 -4.66 4.54
CA ASP A 130 -8.59 -4.89 5.49
C ASP A 130 -8.33 -6.39 5.67
N GLY A 131 -7.08 -6.81 5.45
CA GLY A 131 -6.69 -8.22 5.39
C GLY A 131 -6.91 -8.89 4.02
N GLY A 132 -7.61 -8.22 3.08
CA GLY A 132 -7.78 -8.66 1.70
C GLY A 132 -8.42 -10.04 1.54
N ARG A 133 -8.09 -10.70 0.42
CA ARG A 133 -8.57 -12.03 0.10
C ARG A 133 -8.16 -13.08 1.14
N LYS A 134 -6.92 -12.99 1.66
CA LYS A 134 -6.40 -13.90 2.68
C LYS A 134 -7.32 -13.99 3.89
N LYS A 135 -7.75 -12.84 4.43
CA LYS A 135 -8.63 -12.79 5.61
C LYS A 135 -10.04 -13.28 5.27
N TRP A 136 -10.59 -12.87 4.12
CA TRP A 136 -11.92 -13.32 3.67
C TRP A 136 -12.00 -14.85 3.60
N GLU A 137 -10.99 -15.49 3.01
CA GLU A 137 -10.89 -16.95 2.91
C GLU A 137 -10.62 -17.63 4.26
N ALA A 138 -9.75 -17.07 5.09
CA ALA A 138 -9.48 -17.60 6.43
C ALA A 138 -10.73 -17.61 7.33
N GLU A 139 -11.62 -16.63 7.15
CA GLU A 139 -12.93 -16.55 7.82
C GLU A 139 -13.99 -17.41 7.13
N LYS A 140 -13.62 -18.15 6.07
CA LYS A 140 -14.53 -19.03 5.30
C LYS A 140 -15.76 -18.31 4.77
N ARG A 141 -15.61 -17.03 4.42
CA ARG A 141 -16.70 -16.25 3.84
C ARG A 141 -16.98 -16.68 2.40
N PRO A 142 -18.22 -16.51 1.92
CA PRO A 142 -18.63 -17.04 0.62
C PRO A 142 -17.88 -16.39 -0.54
N LEU A 143 -17.48 -17.22 -1.49
CA LEU A 143 -16.96 -16.85 -2.80
C LEU A 143 -17.84 -17.44 -3.88
N THR A 144 -17.89 -16.80 -5.03
CA THR A 144 -18.63 -17.27 -6.22
C THR A 144 -17.74 -17.32 -7.44
N PRO A 145 -17.81 -18.35 -8.30
CA PRO A 145 -17.14 -18.36 -9.60
C PRO A 145 -17.98 -17.68 -10.70
N LEU A 146 -19.19 -17.21 -10.38
CA LEU A 146 -20.10 -16.62 -11.35
C LEU A 146 -19.65 -15.22 -11.73
N ALA A 147 -19.36 -15.00 -13.02
CA ALA A 147 -18.92 -13.71 -13.53
C ALA A 147 -19.90 -12.59 -13.17
N THR A 148 -19.37 -11.51 -12.65
CA THR A 148 -20.16 -10.32 -12.30
C THR A 148 -20.58 -9.57 -13.56
N GLN A 149 -21.88 -9.38 -13.73
CA GLN A 149 -22.45 -8.58 -14.80
C GLN A 149 -22.80 -7.19 -14.26
N VAL A 150 -22.27 -6.15 -14.87
CA VAL A 150 -22.54 -4.76 -14.49
C VAL A 150 -22.94 -3.92 -15.71
N ALA A 151 -23.90 -3.02 -15.52
CA ALA A 151 -24.14 -1.97 -16.49
C ALA A 151 -22.99 -0.95 -16.45
N ALA A 152 -22.66 -0.36 -17.59
CA ALA A 152 -21.61 0.64 -17.66
C ALA A 152 -21.92 1.84 -16.76
N GLY A 153 -20.90 2.32 -16.05
CA GLY A 153 -20.95 3.53 -15.23
C GLY A 153 -20.62 4.78 -16.04
N ASN A 154 -20.58 5.92 -15.34
CA ASN A 154 -20.36 7.23 -15.96
C ASN A 154 -19.28 8.08 -15.29
N ILE A 155 -18.41 7.44 -14.51
CA ILE A 155 -17.33 8.14 -13.81
C ILE A 155 -16.47 8.97 -14.76
N LYS A 156 -16.03 10.13 -14.27
CA LYS A 156 -14.99 10.94 -14.88
C LYS A 156 -13.81 11.05 -13.94
N VAL A 157 -12.62 10.86 -14.47
CA VAL A 157 -11.38 10.95 -13.66
C VAL A 157 -10.63 12.25 -14.00
N SER A 158 -9.82 12.70 -13.06
CA SER A 158 -8.97 13.87 -13.20
C SER A 158 -7.71 13.54 -14.01
N ASP A 159 -6.97 14.57 -14.42
CA ASP A 159 -5.60 14.40 -14.89
C ASP A 159 -4.72 13.82 -13.77
N ALA A 160 -3.68 13.11 -14.17
CA ALA A 160 -2.82 12.41 -13.22
C ALA A 160 -2.11 13.38 -12.25
N ASN A 161 -2.35 13.21 -10.96
CA ASN A 161 -1.59 13.91 -9.91
C ASN A 161 -0.21 13.27 -9.73
N ASN A 162 0.77 13.76 -10.48
CA ASN A 162 2.14 13.26 -10.40
C ASN A 162 2.85 13.58 -9.07
N ALA A 163 2.28 14.44 -8.21
CA ALA A 163 2.82 14.68 -6.88
C ALA A 163 2.72 13.46 -5.94
N LEU A 164 1.92 12.45 -6.30
CA LEU A 164 1.83 11.18 -5.57
C LEU A 164 2.87 10.14 -6.02
N ARG A 165 3.64 10.47 -7.07
CA ARG A 165 4.63 9.57 -7.67
C ARG A 165 6.04 10.08 -7.40
N ALA A 166 6.95 9.18 -7.03
CA ALA A 166 8.38 9.44 -7.11
C ALA A 166 8.94 8.81 -8.39
N ARG A 167 9.94 9.44 -8.97
CA ARG A 167 10.66 8.97 -10.15
C ARG A 167 12.12 8.69 -9.80
N LEU A 168 12.84 8.05 -10.70
CA LEU A 168 14.27 7.77 -10.53
C LEU A 168 15.06 9.02 -10.11
N ILE A 169 14.80 10.16 -10.73
CA ILE A 169 15.48 11.42 -10.42
C ILE A 169 15.29 11.85 -8.95
N ASP A 170 14.12 11.62 -8.36
CA ASP A 170 13.83 11.97 -6.96
C ASP A 170 14.67 11.13 -6.00
N VAL A 171 14.73 9.81 -6.23
CA VAL A 171 15.50 8.91 -5.35
C VAL A 171 17.00 9.05 -5.57
N VAL A 172 17.45 9.37 -6.78
CA VAL A 172 18.84 9.73 -7.07
C VAL A 172 19.24 11.03 -6.34
N ALA A 173 18.34 11.99 -6.22
CA ALA A 173 18.58 13.20 -5.44
C ALA A 173 18.80 12.88 -3.95
N VAL A 174 18.01 11.97 -3.37
CA VAL A 174 18.21 11.48 -1.99
C VAL A 174 19.56 10.76 -1.86
N ALA A 175 19.85 9.82 -2.75
CA ALA A 175 21.08 9.03 -2.74
C ALA A 175 22.35 9.91 -2.79
N ASN A 176 22.29 11.02 -3.50
CA ASN A 176 23.37 12.01 -3.62
C ASN A 176 23.30 13.16 -2.59
N LYS A 177 22.45 13.02 -1.54
CA LYS A 177 22.29 14.03 -0.47
C LYS A 177 21.84 15.41 -0.99
N LYS A 178 21.14 15.47 -2.12
CA LYS A 178 20.57 16.70 -2.70
C LYS A 178 19.11 16.93 -2.31
N SER A 179 18.51 15.98 -1.57
CA SER A 179 17.16 16.04 -1.01
C SER A 179 17.19 15.48 0.41
N ASP A 180 16.39 16.06 1.30
CA ASP A 180 16.19 15.58 2.68
C ASP A 180 14.94 14.71 2.82
N THR A 181 14.30 14.37 1.69
CA THR A 181 13.17 13.42 1.64
C THR A 181 13.58 12.09 2.28
N ALA A 182 12.77 11.60 3.19
CA ALA A 182 12.99 10.30 3.81
C ALA A 182 12.69 9.18 2.82
N LEU A 183 13.55 8.16 2.78
CA LEU A 183 13.42 7.04 1.86
C LEU A 183 13.25 5.74 2.63
N VAL A 184 12.17 5.00 2.36
CA VAL A 184 11.82 3.75 3.06
C VAL A 184 11.88 2.58 2.09
N ASP A 185 12.80 1.65 2.33
CA ASP A 185 12.87 0.35 1.68
C ASP A 185 12.02 -0.66 2.47
N ILE A 186 11.00 -1.19 1.83
CA ILE A 186 10.06 -2.12 2.48
C ILE A 186 10.36 -3.58 2.18
N ARG A 187 11.44 -3.87 1.45
CA ARG A 187 11.92 -5.22 1.18
C ARG A 187 12.43 -5.88 2.45
N SER A 188 12.71 -7.16 2.39
CA SER A 188 13.33 -7.89 3.51
C SER A 188 14.70 -7.27 3.87
N ASN A 189 15.15 -7.53 5.10
CA ASN A 189 16.49 -7.11 5.53
C ASN A 189 17.59 -7.74 4.67
N ASP A 190 17.40 -8.99 4.24
CA ASP A 190 18.37 -9.69 3.39
C ASP A 190 18.45 -9.07 1.98
N GLU A 191 17.32 -8.58 1.40
CA GLU A 191 17.33 -7.79 0.16
C GLU A 191 18.03 -6.43 0.37
N PHE A 192 17.71 -5.76 1.49
CA PHE A 192 18.26 -4.44 1.82
C PHE A 192 19.77 -4.47 2.03
N THR A 193 20.28 -5.43 2.77
CA THR A 193 21.72 -5.59 3.02
C THR A 193 22.49 -6.09 1.80
N GLY A 194 21.80 -6.57 0.78
CA GLY A 194 22.39 -7.17 -0.42
C GLY A 194 22.86 -8.61 -0.22
N LYS A 195 22.39 -9.29 0.81
CA LYS A 195 22.67 -10.71 1.05
C LYS A 195 21.99 -11.59 0.00
N ILE A 196 20.80 -11.20 -0.44
CA ILE A 196 20.07 -11.82 -1.55
C ILE A 196 19.63 -10.76 -2.55
N PHE A 197 19.45 -11.15 -3.80
CA PHE A 197 18.86 -10.29 -4.83
C PHE A 197 17.34 -10.21 -4.68
N ALA A 198 16.70 -11.38 -4.49
CA ALA A 198 15.26 -11.52 -4.31
C ALA A 198 14.94 -12.69 -3.38
N PRO A 199 13.73 -12.75 -2.80
CA PRO A 199 13.26 -13.91 -2.07
C PRO A 199 13.23 -15.17 -2.94
N ALA A 200 13.34 -16.35 -2.32
CA ALA A 200 13.28 -17.63 -3.03
C ALA A 200 11.97 -17.74 -3.84
N GLY A 201 12.08 -18.23 -5.08
CA GLY A 201 10.95 -18.37 -6.00
C GLY A 201 10.53 -17.08 -6.73
N VAL A 202 11.15 -15.94 -6.40
CA VAL A 202 10.90 -14.67 -7.09
C VAL A 202 12.03 -14.42 -8.09
N GLN A 203 11.67 -14.24 -9.37
CA GLN A 203 12.65 -13.86 -10.39
C GLN A 203 13.14 -12.43 -10.11
N GLU A 204 14.45 -12.26 -9.89
CA GLU A 204 15.05 -10.94 -9.79
C GLU A 204 15.32 -10.36 -11.17
N LEU A 205 15.06 -9.07 -11.28
CA LEU A 205 15.22 -8.30 -12.51
C LEU A 205 16.33 -7.26 -12.41
N ALA A 206 16.89 -7.02 -11.21
CA ALA A 206 17.99 -6.08 -11.01
C ALA A 206 19.33 -6.81 -10.95
N ILE A 207 20.35 -6.24 -11.62
CA ILE A 207 21.72 -6.80 -11.67
C ILE A 207 22.58 -6.38 -10.47
N ARG A 208 22.08 -5.53 -9.57
CA ARG A 208 22.79 -5.11 -8.36
C ARG A 208 22.01 -5.51 -7.13
N ALA A 209 22.71 -5.95 -6.08
CA ALA A 209 22.17 -6.23 -4.76
C ALA A 209 22.38 -5.02 -3.82
N GLY A 210 21.58 -4.91 -2.76
CA GLY A 210 21.68 -3.84 -1.77
C GLY A 210 20.52 -2.86 -1.82
N HIS A 211 20.77 -1.59 -1.45
CA HIS A 211 19.74 -0.57 -1.33
C HIS A 211 20.21 0.82 -1.77
N ILE A 212 19.25 1.74 -1.93
CA ILE A 212 19.49 3.15 -2.26
C ILE A 212 20.11 3.86 -1.05
N PRO A 213 21.27 4.56 -1.18
CA PRO A 213 21.85 5.31 -0.09
C PRO A 213 20.88 6.30 0.56
N GLY A 214 20.86 6.34 1.89
CA GLY A 214 19.94 7.17 2.67
C GLY A 214 18.58 6.52 2.97
N ALA A 215 18.31 5.32 2.44
CA ALA A 215 17.11 4.57 2.79
C ALA A 215 17.22 3.95 4.18
N VAL A 216 16.10 3.92 4.91
CA VAL A 216 15.89 3.10 6.08
C VAL A 216 15.09 1.86 5.70
N ASN A 217 15.32 0.73 6.37
CA ASN A 217 14.58 -0.51 6.08
C ASN A 217 13.46 -0.74 7.09
N VAL A 218 12.24 -0.84 6.59
CA VAL A 218 11.07 -1.29 7.35
C VAL A 218 10.34 -2.32 6.50
N PRO A 219 10.62 -3.61 6.67
CA PRO A 219 9.92 -4.66 5.94
C PRO A 219 8.40 -4.51 6.02
N TRP A 220 7.71 -4.64 4.89
CA TRP A 220 6.27 -4.39 4.78
C TRP A 220 5.43 -5.12 5.84
N GLY A 221 5.84 -6.34 6.22
CA GLY A 221 5.17 -7.15 7.23
C GLY A 221 5.13 -6.52 8.63
N GLN A 222 5.96 -5.50 8.89
CA GLN A 222 5.89 -4.77 10.16
C GLN A 222 4.65 -3.85 10.24
N ALA A 223 4.00 -3.59 9.11
CA ALA A 223 2.79 -2.75 9.05
C ALA A 223 1.49 -3.54 9.29
N VAL A 224 1.52 -4.86 9.34
CA VAL A 224 0.33 -5.71 9.44
C VAL A 224 0.37 -6.64 10.65
N ALA A 225 -0.82 -7.08 11.07
CA ALA A 225 -1.03 -8.18 12.00
C ALA A 225 -0.92 -9.53 11.27
N GLU A 226 -0.98 -10.63 12.01
CA GLU A 226 -0.85 -12.00 11.47
C GLU A 226 -1.93 -12.36 10.44
N ASP A 227 -3.15 -11.84 10.63
CA ASP A 227 -4.28 -12.04 9.73
C ASP A 227 -4.22 -11.16 8.47
N GLY A 228 -3.19 -10.34 8.32
CA GLY A 228 -2.96 -9.44 7.18
C GLY A 228 -3.66 -8.09 7.29
N THR A 229 -4.39 -7.81 8.38
CA THR A 229 -4.96 -6.47 8.62
C THR A 229 -3.87 -5.47 8.98
N PHE A 230 -4.08 -4.20 8.65
CA PHE A 230 -3.16 -3.15 9.08
C PHE A 230 -3.15 -3.02 10.60
N LYS A 231 -1.97 -2.80 11.16
CA LYS A 231 -1.84 -2.38 12.55
C LYS A 231 -2.55 -1.05 12.78
N SER A 232 -2.92 -0.78 14.02
CA SER A 232 -3.50 0.50 14.43
C SER A 232 -2.59 1.68 14.07
N ALA A 233 -3.16 2.86 13.90
CA ALA A 233 -2.39 4.08 13.62
C ALA A 233 -1.32 4.35 14.69
N GLU A 234 -1.59 4.00 15.95
CA GLU A 234 -0.62 4.15 17.04
C GLU A 234 0.56 3.19 16.89
N GLU A 235 0.30 1.90 16.62
CA GLU A 235 1.34 0.90 16.39
C GLU A 235 2.18 1.23 15.15
N LEU A 236 1.53 1.65 14.06
CA LEU A 236 2.23 2.10 12.85
C LEU A 236 3.15 3.28 13.14
N ARG A 237 2.68 4.30 13.91
CA ARG A 237 3.56 5.42 14.31
C ARG A 237 4.77 4.95 15.09
N LYS A 238 4.61 4.00 16.02
CA LYS A 238 5.73 3.43 16.79
C LYS A 238 6.74 2.71 15.88
N VAL A 239 6.25 1.88 14.95
CA VAL A 239 7.10 1.15 13.99
C VAL A 239 7.96 2.11 13.17
N TYR A 240 7.35 3.12 12.57
CA TYR A 240 8.05 4.02 11.66
C TYR A 240 8.89 5.07 12.40
N ALA A 241 8.43 5.57 13.53
CA ALA A 241 9.22 6.51 14.35
C ALA A 241 10.52 5.89 14.90
N ALA A 242 10.54 4.57 15.14
CA ALA A 242 11.75 3.86 15.59
C ALA A 242 12.93 3.97 14.61
N VAL A 243 12.65 4.27 13.33
CA VAL A 243 13.66 4.49 12.29
C VAL A 243 13.69 5.94 11.79
N GLY A 244 13.09 6.88 12.53
CA GLY A 244 13.11 8.30 12.21
C GLY A 244 12.07 8.75 11.17
N ILE A 245 11.09 7.92 10.86
CA ILE A 245 9.97 8.25 9.95
C ILE A 245 8.78 8.73 10.79
N ASP A 246 8.69 10.02 11.03
CA ASP A 246 7.69 10.65 11.91
C ASP A 246 6.69 11.57 11.16
N GLY A 247 6.78 11.62 9.84
CA GLY A 247 5.91 12.42 8.97
C GLY A 247 6.27 13.90 8.87
N LYS A 248 7.34 14.38 9.54
CA LYS A 248 7.80 15.78 9.43
C LYS A 248 8.42 16.09 8.08
N LYS A 249 9.04 15.10 7.43
CA LYS A 249 9.62 15.23 6.09
C LYS A 249 8.75 14.51 5.08
N PRO A 250 8.78 14.92 3.79
CA PRO A 250 8.24 14.11 2.71
C PRO A 250 8.89 12.72 2.72
N ILE A 251 8.12 11.70 2.34
CA ILE A 251 8.55 10.30 2.36
C ILE A 251 8.43 9.73 0.95
N ILE A 252 9.37 8.89 0.57
CA ILE A 252 9.28 8.02 -0.60
C ILE A 252 9.37 6.57 -0.13
N THR A 253 8.41 5.74 -0.57
CA THR A 253 8.45 4.29 -0.35
C THR A 253 8.88 3.59 -1.63
N TYR A 254 9.68 2.52 -1.52
CA TYR A 254 10.03 1.67 -2.65
C TYR A 254 10.19 0.21 -2.22
N CYS A 255 10.03 -0.69 -3.19
CA CYS A 255 10.27 -2.12 -3.01
C CYS A 255 11.08 -2.70 -4.19
N ARG A 256 10.58 -3.75 -4.85
CA ARG A 256 11.15 -4.31 -6.07
C ARG A 256 10.55 -3.70 -7.34
N ILE A 257 9.21 -3.67 -7.47
CA ILE A 257 8.46 -3.17 -8.64
C ILE A 257 7.28 -2.26 -8.28
N GLY A 258 7.20 -1.73 -7.05
CA GLY A 258 6.22 -0.73 -6.65
C GLY A 258 4.96 -1.26 -5.93
N GLU A 259 4.64 -2.54 -6.01
CA GLU A 259 3.41 -3.13 -5.44
C GLU A 259 3.46 -3.25 -3.91
N ARG A 260 4.53 -3.82 -3.35
CA ARG A 260 4.70 -3.91 -1.90
C ARG A 260 4.82 -2.52 -1.25
N SER A 261 5.50 -1.60 -1.94
CA SER A 261 5.67 -0.23 -1.44
C SER A 261 4.40 0.59 -1.49
N SER A 262 3.45 0.26 -2.38
CA SER A 262 2.12 0.87 -2.37
C SER A 262 1.33 0.50 -1.12
N HIS A 263 1.50 -0.70 -0.58
CA HIS A 263 0.91 -1.10 0.68
C HIS A 263 1.46 -0.25 1.85
N THR A 264 2.77 -0.03 1.90
CA THR A 264 3.39 0.88 2.88
C THR A 264 3.00 2.34 2.64
N TRP A 265 2.92 2.78 1.37
CA TRP A 265 2.37 4.09 1.01
C TRP A 265 0.95 4.26 1.57
N PHE A 266 0.10 3.23 1.44
CA PHE A 266 -1.25 3.28 1.99
C PHE A 266 -1.25 3.43 3.51
N ALA A 267 -0.43 2.65 4.23
CA ALA A 267 -0.29 2.77 5.67
C ALA A 267 0.17 4.17 6.10
N LEU A 268 1.21 4.70 5.49
CA LEU A 268 1.77 6.00 5.86
C LEU A 268 0.90 7.17 5.40
N SER A 269 0.37 7.13 4.16
CA SER A 269 -0.42 8.22 3.59
C SER A 269 -1.87 8.20 4.06
N LYS A 270 -2.56 7.04 3.98
CA LYS A 270 -4.01 6.96 4.23
C LYS A 270 -4.35 6.73 5.69
N ILE A 271 -3.55 5.95 6.42
CA ILE A 271 -3.81 5.68 7.84
C ILE A 271 -3.14 6.73 8.73
N LEU A 272 -1.88 7.09 8.46
CA LEU A 272 -1.15 8.06 9.27
C LEU A 272 -1.28 9.51 8.80
N GLY A 273 -1.72 9.75 7.57
CA GLY A 273 -1.86 11.09 7.00
C GLY A 273 -0.55 11.78 6.63
N TYR A 274 0.54 11.02 6.43
CA TYR A 274 1.84 11.57 6.07
C TYR A 274 1.91 11.96 4.59
N ASN A 275 2.82 12.85 4.23
CA ASN A 275 3.10 13.19 2.84
C ASN A 275 4.02 12.14 2.21
N VAL A 276 3.44 11.22 1.44
CA VAL A 276 4.16 10.05 0.91
C VAL A 276 3.98 9.93 -0.60
N ARG A 277 5.07 9.65 -1.29
CA ARG A 277 5.10 9.29 -2.71
C ARG A 277 5.53 7.83 -2.86
N ASN A 278 4.92 7.08 -3.77
CA ASN A 278 5.39 5.75 -4.13
C ASN A 278 6.37 5.83 -5.32
N TYR A 279 7.54 5.23 -5.18
CA TYR A 279 8.49 5.03 -6.27
C TYR A 279 8.18 3.70 -6.96
N ASP A 280 7.37 3.76 -7.99
CA ASP A 280 6.86 2.60 -8.71
C ASP A 280 7.96 1.82 -9.47
N GLY A 281 8.94 2.49 -10.07
CA GLY A 281 10.11 1.84 -10.70
C GLY A 281 10.95 1.01 -9.72
N SER A 282 11.01 1.45 -8.46
CA SER A 282 11.59 0.71 -7.34
C SER A 282 13.01 0.19 -7.59
N TRP A 283 13.36 -0.95 -6.95
CA TRP A 283 14.70 -1.52 -7.09
C TRP A 283 14.98 -2.05 -8.49
N THR A 284 13.98 -2.54 -9.20
CA THR A 284 14.15 -2.99 -10.60
C THR A 284 14.65 -1.86 -11.50
N GLU A 285 14.15 -0.63 -11.35
CA GLU A 285 14.66 0.52 -12.10
C GLU A 285 16.01 0.99 -11.53
N TYR A 286 16.07 1.25 -10.22
CA TYR A 286 17.27 1.78 -9.59
C TYR A 286 18.45 0.81 -9.66
N GLY A 287 18.22 -0.49 -9.38
CA GLY A 287 19.23 -1.54 -9.38
C GLY A 287 19.86 -1.79 -10.76
N ASN A 288 19.17 -1.41 -11.85
CA ASN A 288 19.68 -1.46 -13.22
C ASN A 288 20.22 -0.12 -13.73
N SER A 289 20.05 0.96 -12.96
CA SER A 289 20.48 2.30 -13.37
C SER A 289 22.00 2.47 -13.18
N VAL A 290 22.74 2.39 -14.29
CA VAL A 290 24.21 2.44 -14.31
C VAL A 290 24.74 3.75 -13.72
N GLY A 291 25.78 3.66 -12.88
CA GLY A 291 26.47 4.80 -12.28
C GLY A 291 25.81 5.38 -11.02
N ASN A 292 24.58 5.03 -10.70
CA ASN A 292 23.95 5.48 -9.46
C ASN A 292 24.53 4.73 -8.23
N PRO A 293 24.73 5.42 -7.09
CA PRO A 293 25.32 4.82 -5.91
C PRO A 293 24.43 3.76 -5.27
N VAL A 294 25.03 2.69 -4.75
CA VAL A 294 24.35 1.60 -4.03
C VAL A 294 25.11 1.28 -2.77
N ILE A 295 24.40 0.99 -1.68
CA ILE A 295 24.96 0.39 -0.48
C ILE A 295 24.66 -1.11 -0.52
N ASN A 296 25.71 -1.93 -0.52
CA ASN A 296 25.65 -3.39 -0.48
C ASN A 296 26.60 -3.88 0.61
N THR A 297 26.08 -4.04 1.81
CA THR A 297 26.90 -4.40 2.99
C THR A 297 27.31 -5.87 3.00
N ALA A 298 26.55 -6.73 2.36
CA ALA A 298 26.88 -8.16 2.26
C ALA A 298 27.89 -8.49 1.15
N GLY A 299 28.10 -7.56 0.20
CA GLY A 299 29.07 -7.73 -0.89
C GLY A 299 28.66 -8.69 -2.01
N THR A 300 27.40 -9.14 -2.03
CA THR A 300 26.91 -10.02 -3.10
C THR A 300 26.92 -9.31 -4.45
N VAL A 301 27.51 -9.93 -5.47
CA VAL A 301 27.60 -9.38 -6.83
C VAL A 301 26.92 -10.31 -7.82
N TRP A 302 26.36 -9.74 -8.89
CA TRP A 302 25.74 -10.50 -9.96
C TRP A 302 26.77 -11.39 -10.67
N GLY A 303 26.43 -12.66 -10.85
CA GLY A 303 27.34 -13.64 -11.45
C GLY A 303 28.51 -14.06 -10.56
N GLY A 304 28.61 -13.52 -9.33
CA GLY A 304 29.53 -14.01 -8.29
C GLY A 304 29.07 -15.37 -7.73
N LYS A 305 30.04 -16.25 -7.43
CA LYS A 305 29.79 -17.53 -6.73
C LYS A 305 29.78 -17.28 -5.23
#